data_5920a7f7b19e88f2e6123835f602f12b
#
_entry.id   5920a7f7b19e88f2e6123835f602f12b
#
_cell.length_a   1.000
_cell.length_b   1.000
_cell.length_c   1.000
_cell.angle_alpha   90.00
_cell.angle_beta   90.00
_cell.angle_gamma   90.00
#
_symmetry.space_group_name_H-M   'P 1'
#
loop_
_entity.id
_entity.type
_entity.pdbx_description
1 polymer ?
#
loop_
_entity_poly.entity_id
_entity_poly.type
_entity_poly.pdbx_seq_one_letter_code
_entity_poly.pdbx_strand_id
1 'polypeptide(L)'
;MYHTETLRYLTEEPKSILFLIVLCGMVALAIVFGFVFFNHERPAYAFSTRQIAGVAIVSYIVLFVGFMFHRDTVMEKNLDTSIHYMVKLDDERRTQLINQANELPEGDYVKALVIHAEKYFK
;
A
#
# COMPACT_ATOMS: atom_id res chain seq x y z
N MET A 1 -8.49 -9.51 -26.69
CA MET A 1 -8.94 -8.84 -25.47
C MET A 1 -7.89 -9.01 -24.37
N TYR A 2 -7.60 -7.95 -23.67
CA TYR A 2 -6.49 -7.94 -22.71
C TYR A 2 -6.99 -8.25 -21.30
N HIS A 3 -6.82 -9.48 -20.85
CA HIS A 3 -7.23 -9.94 -19.53
C HIS A 3 -6.50 -9.19 -18.40
N THR A 4 -5.24 -8.78 -18.62
CA THR A 4 -4.48 -8.01 -17.65
C THR A 4 -5.09 -6.64 -17.40
N GLU A 5 -5.63 -5.98 -18.41
CA GLU A 5 -6.33 -4.70 -18.28
C GLU A 5 -7.62 -4.85 -17.49
N THR A 6 -8.35 -5.94 -17.72
CA THR A 6 -9.57 -6.25 -16.96
C THR A 6 -9.23 -6.44 -15.47
N LEU A 7 -8.17 -7.18 -15.15
CA LEU A 7 -7.71 -7.34 -13.78
C LEU A 7 -7.28 -6.02 -13.16
N ARG A 8 -6.58 -5.18 -13.92
CA ARG A 8 -6.18 -3.85 -13.45
C ARG A 8 -7.39 -2.99 -13.09
N TYR A 9 -8.44 -3.09 -13.86
CA TYR A 9 -9.69 -2.36 -13.59
C TYR A 9 -10.41 -2.90 -12.34
N LEU A 10 -10.38 -4.22 -12.13
CA LEU A 10 -11.08 -4.88 -11.02
C LEU A 10 -10.31 -4.80 -9.70
N THR A 11 -9.02 -4.47 -9.75
CA THR A 11 -8.16 -4.42 -8.58
C THR A 11 -7.69 -2.99 -8.31
N GLU A 12 -7.18 -2.76 -7.11
CA GLU A 12 -6.64 -1.47 -6.70
C GLU A 12 -5.12 -1.59 -6.54
N GLU A 13 -4.37 -0.66 -7.14
CA GLU A 13 -2.92 -0.64 -6.98
C GLU A 13 -2.55 -0.34 -5.53
N PRO A 14 -1.78 -1.22 -4.87
CA PRO A 14 -1.33 -0.95 -3.50
C PRO A 14 -0.31 0.19 -3.49
N LYS A 15 -0.38 1.03 -2.46
CA LYS A 15 0.58 2.13 -2.28
C LYS A 15 1.97 1.57 -2.06
N SER A 16 3.00 2.20 -2.63
CA SER A 16 4.38 1.78 -2.42
C SER A 16 4.79 2.03 -0.97
N ILE A 17 5.71 1.21 -0.46
CA ILE A 17 6.25 1.38 0.89
C ILE A 17 6.96 2.73 1.01
N LEU A 18 7.69 3.14 -0.03
CA LEU A 18 8.36 4.44 -0.06
C LEU A 18 7.35 5.59 0.08
N PHE A 19 6.22 5.53 -0.62
CA PHE A 19 5.15 6.52 -0.49
C PHE A 19 4.65 6.60 0.95
N LEU A 20 4.44 5.45 1.60
CA LEU A 20 3.96 5.41 2.99
C LEU A 20 4.99 5.99 3.96
N ILE A 21 6.27 5.71 3.75
CA ILE A 21 7.36 6.28 4.56
C ILE A 21 7.35 7.81 4.47
N VAL A 22 7.27 8.34 3.25
CA VAL A 22 7.26 9.79 3.02
C VAL A 22 6.02 10.43 3.62
N LEU A 23 4.85 9.83 3.42
CA LEU A 23 3.59 10.35 3.96
C LEU A 23 3.60 10.40 5.49
N CYS A 24 4.03 9.31 6.14
CA CYS A 24 4.16 9.28 7.61
C CYS A 24 5.16 10.32 8.11
N GLY A 25 6.27 10.50 7.40
CA GLY A 25 7.26 11.52 7.71
C GLY A 25 6.69 12.95 7.63
N MET A 26 5.90 13.22 6.60
CA MET A 26 5.25 14.53 6.44
C MET A 26 4.26 14.81 7.58
N VAL A 27 3.48 13.82 8.00
CA VAL A 27 2.54 13.96 9.11
C VAL A 27 3.31 14.19 10.42
N ALA A 28 4.39 13.44 10.65
CA ALA A 28 5.22 13.63 11.85
C ALA A 28 5.83 15.03 11.91
N LEU A 29 6.32 15.55 10.77
CA LEU A 29 6.82 16.92 10.70
C LEU A 29 5.73 17.95 10.98
N ALA A 30 4.52 17.75 10.47
CA ALA A 30 3.39 18.65 10.74
C ALA A 30 3.07 18.67 12.26
N ILE A 31 3.14 17.54 12.92
CA ILE A 31 2.94 17.44 14.37
C ILE A 31 4.02 18.24 15.12
N VAL A 32 5.29 18.07 14.71
CA VAL A 32 6.41 18.81 15.32
C VAL A 32 6.21 20.32 15.15
N PHE A 33 5.89 20.79 13.96
CA PHE A 33 5.63 22.20 13.71
C PHE A 33 4.46 22.73 14.53
N GLY A 34 3.41 21.93 14.68
CA GLY A 34 2.27 22.29 15.53
C GLY A 34 2.66 22.51 16.99
N PHE A 35 3.49 21.63 17.54
CA PHE A 35 3.99 21.75 18.90
C PHE A 35 4.94 22.94 19.06
N VAL A 36 5.82 23.19 18.09
CA VAL A 36 6.71 24.34 18.10
C VAL A 36 5.91 25.64 18.09
N PHE A 37 4.89 25.72 17.24
CA PHE A 37 3.98 26.86 17.19
C PHE A 37 3.26 27.07 18.52
N PHE A 38 2.73 25.99 19.11
CA PHE A 38 2.07 26.04 20.42
C PHE A 38 3.02 26.52 21.51
N ASN A 39 4.27 26.05 21.53
CA ASN A 39 5.27 26.48 22.52
C ASN A 39 5.59 27.97 22.38
N HIS A 40 5.61 28.47 21.14
CA HIS A 40 5.85 29.90 20.88
C HIS A 40 4.69 30.76 21.40
N GLU A 41 3.45 30.33 21.17
CA GLU A 41 2.26 31.07 21.57
C GLU A 41 2.00 31.00 23.08
N ARG A 42 2.32 29.88 23.72
CA ARG A 42 2.04 29.62 25.15
C ARG A 42 3.25 29.04 25.88
N PRO A 43 4.31 29.87 26.11
CA PRO A 43 5.56 29.36 26.70
C PRO A 43 5.37 28.76 28.11
N ALA A 44 4.36 29.22 28.88
CA ALA A 44 4.08 28.68 30.23
C ALA A 44 3.64 27.22 30.21
N TYR A 45 3.11 26.74 29.10
CA TYR A 45 2.64 25.36 28.89
C TYR A 45 3.46 24.61 27.87
N ALA A 46 4.69 25.08 27.61
CA ALA A 46 5.53 24.50 26.54
C ALA A 46 5.88 23.04 26.81
N PHE A 47 5.80 22.25 25.75
CA PHE A 47 6.24 20.86 25.77
C PHE A 47 7.77 20.79 25.61
N SER A 48 8.39 19.84 26.32
CA SER A 48 9.85 19.62 26.19
C SER A 48 10.16 18.99 24.82
N THR A 49 11.41 19.12 24.40
CA THR A 49 11.90 18.47 23.17
C THR A 49 11.69 16.95 23.19
N ARG A 50 11.87 16.33 24.36
CA ARG A 50 11.62 14.89 24.53
C ARG A 50 10.15 14.53 24.32
N GLN A 51 9.23 15.32 24.84
CA GLN A 51 7.80 15.11 24.66
C GLN A 51 7.41 15.24 23.19
N ILE A 52 7.88 16.27 22.51
CA ILE A 52 7.61 16.50 21.10
C ILE A 52 8.15 15.34 20.26
N ALA A 53 9.40 14.96 20.49
CA ALA A 53 10.04 13.85 19.78
C ALA A 53 9.30 12.54 20.03
N GLY A 54 8.91 12.26 21.28
CA GLY A 54 8.16 11.06 21.65
C GLY A 54 6.82 10.96 20.92
N VAL A 55 6.04 12.05 20.93
CA VAL A 55 4.75 12.09 20.22
C VAL A 55 4.94 11.90 18.72
N ALA A 56 5.93 12.57 18.13
CA ALA A 56 6.20 12.43 16.70
C ALA A 56 6.57 11.01 16.32
N ILE A 57 7.45 10.36 17.09
CA ILE A 57 7.90 8.99 16.85
C ILE A 57 6.73 8.01 16.99
N VAL A 58 5.96 8.12 18.07
CA VAL A 58 4.81 7.22 18.31
C VAL A 58 3.77 7.40 17.21
N SER A 59 3.48 8.65 16.82
CA SER A 59 2.52 8.93 15.75
C SER A 59 2.99 8.33 14.42
N TYR A 60 4.28 8.45 14.11
CA TYR A 60 4.86 7.86 12.90
C TYR A 60 4.67 6.34 12.88
N ILE A 61 5.02 5.68 14.00
CA ILE A 61 4.93 4.21 14.11
C ILE A 61 3.47 3.77 13.96
N VAL A 62 2.54 4.41 14.66
CA VAL A 62 1.11 4.06 14.62
C VAL A 62 0.55 4.23 13.20
N LEU A 63 0.84 5.34 12.55
CA LEU A 63 0.40 5.60 11.18
C LEU A 63 1.00 4.61 10.19
N PHE A 64 2.30 4.35 10.31
CA PHE A 64 3.00 3.42 9.42
C PHE A 64 2.41 2.01 9.54
N VAL A 65 2.22 1.52 10.75
CA VAL A 65 1.62 0.20 11.00
C VAL A 65 0.19 0.15 10.45
N GLY A 66 -0.62 1.19 10.70
CA GLY A 66 -1.98 1.27 10.19
C GLY A 66 -2.03 1.23 8.66
N PHE A 67 -1.17 2.00 7.99
CA PHE A 67 -1.08 2.00 6.53
C PHE A 67 -0.59 0.66 5.98
N MET A 68 0.35 0.00 6.65
CA MET A 68 0.82 -1.32 6.25
C MET A 68 -0.29 -2.37 6.34
N PHE A 69 -1.10 -2.35 7.39
CA PHE A 69 -2.28 -3.22 7.50
C PHE A 69 -3.28 -2.94 6.38
N HIS A 70 -3.54 -1.69 6.07
CA HIS A 70 -4.43 -1.33 4.97
C HIS A 70 -3.90 -1.84 3.63
N ARG A 71 -2.59 -1.67 3.39
CA ARG A 71 -1.93 -2.17 2.19
C ARG A 71 -2.06 -3.69 2.06
N ASP A 72 -1.83 -4.41 3.15
CA ASP A 72 -1.96 -5.87 3.17
C ASP A 72 -3.40 -6.30 2.88
N THR A 73 -4.38 -5.58 3.42
CA THR A 73 -5.81 -5.82 3.15
C THR A 73 -6.12 -5.62 1.67
N VAL A 74 -5.60 -4.56 1.05
CA VAL A 74 -5.77 -4.29 -0.38
C VAL A 74 -5.13 -5.41 -1.21
N MET A 75 -3.94 -5.86 -0.84
CA MET A 75 -3.25 -6.94 -1.55
C MET A 75 -4.01 -8.26 -1.45
N GLU A 76 -4.53 -8.62 -0.27
CA GLU A 76 -5.35 -9.82 -0.10
C GLU A 76 -6.63 -9.76 -0.93
N LYS A 77 -7.29 -8.61 -0.93
CA LYS A 77 -8.50 -8.39 -1.73
C LYS A 77 -8.21 -8.52 -3.22
N ASN A 78 -7.10 -7.97 -3.67
CA ASN A 78 -6.67 -8.07 -5.07
C ASN A 78 -6.40 -9.52 -5.45
N LEU A 79 -5.71 -10.26 -4.59
CA LEU A 79 -5.40 -11.67 -4.82
C LEU A 79 -6.69 -12.50 -4.91
N ASP A 80 -7.62 -12.29 -4.00
CA ASP A 80 -8.92 -12.98 -3.99
C ASP A 80 -9.71 -12.69 -5.26
N THR A 81 -9.77 -11.41 -5.67
CA THR A 81 -10.43 -11.00 -6.92
C THR A 81 -9.79 -11.67 -8.13
N SER A 82 -8.45 -11.74 -8.15
CA SER A 82 -7.71 -12.38 -9.25
C SER A 82 -7.98 -13.87 -9.33
N ILE A 83 -8.00 -14.56 -8.19
CA ILE A 83 -8.31 -15.98 -8.13
C ILE A 83 -9.71 -16.23 -8.65
N HIS A 84 -10.70 -15.47 -8.21
CA HIS A 84 -12.09 -15.59 -8.68
C HIS A 84 -12.20 -15.33 -10.18
N TYR A 85 -11.49 -14.35 -10.69
CA TYR A 85 -11.46 -14.06 -12.13
C TYR A 85 -10.85 -15.21 -12.93
N MET A 86 -9.73 -15.77 -12.46
CA MET A 86 -9.03 -16.86 -13.15
C MET A 86 -9.82 -18.17 -13.10
N VAL A 87 -10.57 -18.42 -12.04
CA VAL A 87 -11.43 -19.62 -11.91
C VAL A 87 -12.51 -19.62 -13.00
N LYS A 88 -13.01 -18.47 -13.38
CA LYS A 88 -14.06 -18.35 -14.42
C LYS A 88 -13.52 -18.53 -15.83
N LEU A 89 -12.20 -18.45 -16.01
CA LEU A 89 -11.58 -18.64 -17.33
C LEU A 89 -11.34 -20.14 -17.60
N ASP A 90 -11.44 -20.55 -18.85
CA ASP A 90 -10.98 -21.85 -19.27
C ASP A 90 -9.44 -21.91 -19.26
N ASP A 91 -8.87 -23.10 -19.44
CA ASP A 91 -7.42 -23.30 -19.39
C ASP A 91 -6.68 -22.47 -20.45
N GLU A 92 -7.24 -22.36 -21.65
CA GLU A 92 -6.65 -21.59 -22.73
C GLU A 92 -6.58 -20.10 -22.40
N ARG A 93 -7.69 -19.54 -21.92
CA ARG A 93 -7.75 -18.11 -21.56
C ARG A 93 -6.90 -17.81 -20.34
N ARG A 94 -6.84 -18.72 -19.38
CA ARG A 94 -5.96 -18.60 -18.21
C ARG A 94 -4.50 -18.55 -18.63
N THR A 95 -4.10 -19.43 -19.57
CA THR A 95 -2.75 -19.42 -20.13
C THR A 95 -2.45 -18.11 -20.85
N GLN A 96 -3.40 -17.57 -21.62
CA GLN A 96 -3.26 -16.27 -22.26
C GLN A 96 -3.04 -15.15 -21.24
N LEU A 97 -3.80 -15.16 -20.15
CA LEU A 97 -3.65 -14.17 -19.08
C LEU A 97 -2.24 -14.24 -18.47
N ILE A 98 -1.75 -15.44 -18.17
CA ILE A 98 -0.42 -15.64 -17.59
C ILE A 98 0.66 -15.13 -18.57
N ASN A 99 0.52 -15.43 -19.84
CA ASN A 99 1.47 -14.97 -20.86
C ASN A 99 1.47 -13.44 -20.98
N GLN A 100 0.29 -12.83 -20.98
CA GLN A 100 0.17 -11.37 -21.02
C GLN A 100 0.80 -10.73 -19.78
N ALA A 101 0.59 -11.32 -18.60
CA ALA A 101 1.19 -10.83 -17.37
C ALA A 101 2.72 -10.91 -17.41
N ASN A 102 3.27 -11.98 -17.97
CA ASN A 102 4.73 -12.14 -18.10
C ASN A 102 5.36 -11.09 -19.01
N GLU A 103 4.60 -10.53 -19.95
CA GLU A 103 5.07 -9.47 -20.85
C GLU A 103 5.04 -8.09 -20.20
N LEU A 104 4.39 -7.94 -19.04
CA LEU A 104 4.33 -6.66 -18.33
C LEU A 104 5.69 -6.27 -17.75
N PRO A 105 5.96 -4.96 -17.56
CA PRO A 105 7.21 -4.48 -16.98
C PRO A 105 7.43 -5.03 -15.56
N GLU A 106 8.69 -5.20 -15.18
CA GLU A 106 9.05 -5.51 -13.81
C GLU A 106 8.52 -4.41 -12.88
N GLY A 107 8.00 -4.81 -11.74
CA GLY A 107 7.42 -3.90 -10.75
C GLY A 107 5.94 -3.61 -10.96
N ASP A 108 5.34 -4.10 -12.05
CA ASP A 108 3.89 -3.96 -12.26
C ASP A 108 3.15 -4.87 -11.25
N TYR A 109 2.22 -4.27 -10.49
CA TYR A 109 1.50 -5.02 -9.46
C TYR A 109 0.61 -6.11 -10.06
N VAL A 110 0.08 -5.92 -11.27
CA VAL A 110 -0.75 -6.93 -11.95
C VAL A 110 0.08 -8.16 -12.30
N LYS A 111 1.33 -7.96 -12.75
CA LYS A 111 2.26 -9.05 -13.02
C LYS A 111 2.50 -9.89 -11.77
N ALA A 112 2.84 -9.25 -10.66
CA ALA A 112 3.06 -9.94 -9.38
C ALA A 112 1.79 -10.65 -8.91
N LEU A 113 0.64 -10.02 -9.07
CA LEU A 113 -0.66 -10.54 -8.67
C LEU A 113 -1.02 -11.81 -9.42
N VAL A 114 -0.83 -11.83 -10.74
CA VAL A 114 -1.11 -13.00 -11.59
C VAL A 114 -0.17 -14.15 -11.25
N ILE A 115 1.11 -13.87 -11.02
CA ILE A 115 2.10 -14.88 -10.64
C ILE A 115 1.72 -15.52 -9.30
N HIS A 116 1.31 -14.74 -8.32
CA HIS A 116 0.82 -15.26 -7.03
C HIS A 116 -0.46 -16.09 -7.19
N ALA A 117 -1.42 -15.59 -7.95
CA ALA A 117 -2.69 -16.28 -8.17
C ALA A 117 -2.48 -17.61 -8.91
N GLU A 118 -1.54 -17.68 -9.83
CA GLU A 118 -1.21 -18.91 -10.58
C GLU A 118 -0.85 -20.06 -9.65
N LYS A 119 -0.19 -19.78 -8.54
CA LYS A 119 0.20 -20.81 -7.56
C LYS A 119 -0.96 -21.60 -6.98
N TYR A 120 -2.15 -21.02 -6.96
CA TYR A 120 -3.36 -21.69 -6.48
C TYR A 120 -3.92 -22.69 -7.48
N PHE A 121 -3.42 -22.71 -8.71
CA PHE A 121 -3.86 -23.61 -9.77
C PHE A 121 -2.85 -24.71 -10.10
N LYS A 122 -1.75 -24.75 -9.37
CA LYS A 122 -0.71 -25.79 -9.53
C LYS A 122 -0.80 -26.85 -8.44
#